data_e4ab3e3739a87034e1aa639de7951cfd
#
_entry.id   e4ab3e3739a87034e1aa639de7951cfd
#
_cell.length_a   1.000
_cell.length_b   1.000
_cell.length_c   1.000
_cell.angle_alpha   90.00
_cell.angle_beta   90.00
_cell.angle_gamma   90.00
#
_symmetry.space_group_name_H-M   'P 1'
#
loop_
_entity.id
_entity.type
_entity.pdbx_description
1 polymer ?
#
loop_
_entity_poly.entity_id
_entity_poly.type
_entity_poly.pdbx_seq_one_letter_code
_entity_poly.pdbx_strand_id
1 'polypeptide(L)'
;MLIDASSLSYQTLNETVRSAGRECRIEGCLGQRFIGAGLSNCRISIDGIPGNALGAYLNGASIRVDGNAQDAVGDTMNAGTIVVHGNVGDAAGYAMRGGAIYVRGDAGYRAGVHMKAYGCLLYTSDAA
;
A
#
# COMPACT_ATOMS: atom_id res chain seq x y z
N MET A 1 7.89 15.23 5.92
CA MET A 1 7.84 15.90 4.62
C MET A 1 6.44 15.79 4.04
N LEU A 2 5.91 16.87 3.54
CA LEU A 2 4.61 16.90 2.88
C LEU A 2 4.80 16.93 1.37
N ILE A 3 4.11 16.03 0.66
CA ILE A 3 4.19 15.92 -0.80
C ILE A 3 2.80 16.17 -1.38
N ASP A 4 2.67 17.19 -2.22
CA ASP A 4 1.46 17.41 -3.01
C ASP A 4 1.60 16.62 -4.32
N ALA A 5 0.82 15.57 -4.45
CA ALA A 5 0.87 14.67 -5.59
C ALA A 5 -0.10 15.04 -6.71
N SER A 6 -0.87 16.11 -6.56
CA SER A 6 -2.00 16.39 -7.45
C SER A 6 -1.61 16.56 -8.93
N SER A 7 -0.36 16.93 -9.21
CA SER A 7 0.14 17.08 -10.57
C SER A 7 1.34 16.19 -10.90
N LEU A 8 1.64 15.23 -10.04
CA LEU A 8 2.81 14.38 -10.23
C LEU A 8 2.46 13.09 -10.98
N SER A 9 3.36 12.67 -11.86
CA SER A 9 3.31 11.32 -12.41
C SER A 9 3.66 10.30 -11.33
N TYR A 10 3.32 9.03 -11.56
CA TYR A 10 3.67 8.00 -10.60
C TYR A 10 5.20 7.86 -10.47
N GLN A 11 5.95 8.06 -11.55
CA GLN A 11 7.41 8.00 -11.49
C GLN A 11 7.99 9.09 -10.59
N THR A 12 7.58 10.33 -10.82
CA THR A 12 8.07 11.47 -10.04
C THR A 12 7.64 11.36 -8.58
N LEU A 13 6.40 10.94 -8.34
CA LEU A 13 5.93 10.75 -6.97
C LEU A 13 6.78 9.71 -6.24
N ASN A 14 7.04 8.57 -6.85
CA ASN A 14 7.82 7.52 -6.20
C ASN A 14 9.28 7.91 -5.99
N GLU A 15 9.88 8.66 -6.90
CA GLU A 15 11.22 9.22 -6.69
C GLU A 15 11.25 10.17 -5.51
N THR A 16 10.24 11.02 -5.40
CA THR A 16 10.12 11.97 -4.28
C THR A 16 9.96 11.23 -2.95
N VAL A 17 9.13 10.20 -2.92
CA VAL A 17 8.94 9.39 -1.71
C VAL A 17 10.25 8.72 -1.28
N ARG A 18 11.00 8.16 -2.21
CA ARG A 18 12.30 7.54 -1.88
C ARG A 18 13.28 8.53 -1.28
N SER A 19 13.21 9.78 -1.68
CA SER A 19 14.11 10.84 -1.21
C SER A 19 13.61 11.51 0.07
N ALA A 20 12.40 11.20 0.52
CA ALA A 20 11.76 11.92 1.63
C ALA A 20 12.27 11.55 3.02
N GLY A 21 13.13 10.53 3.12
CA GLY A 21 13.63 10.10 4.41
C GLY A 21 12.67 9.18 5.16
N ARG A 22 12.60 9.32 6.48
CA ARG A 22 11.88 8.37 7.33
C ARG A 22 10.38 8.55 7.37
N GLU A 23 9.89 9.74 7.11
CA GLU A 23 8.47 10.03 7.15
C GLU A 23 8.07 10.95 6.02
N CYS A 24 6.96 10.64 5.37
CA CYS A 24 6.33 11.55 4.44
C CYS A 24 4.82 11.42 4.50
N ARG A 25 4.14 12.51 4.16
CA ARG A 25 2.71 12.54 3.96
C ARG A 25 2.44 12.96 2.52
N ILE A 26 1.61 12.19 1.85
CA ILE A 26 1.21 12.44 0.47
C ILE A 26 -0.22 12.92 0.48
N GLU A 27 -0.47 14.07 -0.14
CA GLU A 27 -1.82 14.60 -0.33
C GLU A 27 -2.13 14.74 -1.80
N GLY A 28 -3.40 14.62 -2.15
CA GLY A 28 -3.88 14.86 -3.51
C GLY A 28 -3.50 13.79 -4.52
N CYS A 29 -3.06 12.61 -4.08
CA CYS A 29 -2.82 11.54 -5.05
C CYS A 29 -4.14 11.03 -5.61
N LEU A 30 -4.12 10.68 -6.89
CA LEU A 30 -5.28 10.16 -7.59
C LEU A 30 -4.80 9.18 -8.65
N GLY A 31 -4.74 7.91 -8.28
CA GLY A 31 -4.43 6.83 -9.18
C GLY A 31 -2.95 6.60 -9.50
N GLN A 32 -2.03 7.30 -8.86
CA GLN A 32 -0.61 7.01 -9.08
C GLN A 32 -0.26 5.64 -8.52
N ARG A 33 0.26 4.78 -9.38
CA ARG A 33 0.55 3.38 -9.05
C ARG A 33 1.92 3.22 -8.39
N PHE A 34 2.14 2.07 -7.80
CA PHE A 34 3.42 1.64 -7.21
C PHE A 34 3.93 2.50 -6.05
N ILE A 35 3.06 3.26 -5.39
CA ILE A 35 3.50 4.09 -4.27
C ILE A 35 4.13 3.21 -3.20
N GLY A 36 5.36 3.57 -2.81
CA GLY A 36 6.09 2.89 -1.75
C GLY A 36 6.67 1.53 -2.13
N ALA A 37 6.67 1.17 -3.42
CA ALA A 37 7.16 -0.14 -3.86
C ALA A 37 8.59 -0.40 -3.39
N GLY A 38 8.79 -1.55 -2.74
CA GLY A 38 10.11 -2.02 -2.31
C GLY A 38 10.73 -1.30 -1.12
N LEU A 39 10.04 -0.35 -0.52
CA LEU A 39 10.64 0.50 0.52
C LEU A 39 10.74 -0.19 1.87
N SER A 40 11.71 0.28 2.67
CA SER A 40 11.94 -0.13 4.04
C SER A 40 12.25 1.08 4.91
N ASN A 41 12.11 0.92 6.23
CA ASN A 41 12.55 1.89 7.22
C ASN A 41 11.95 3.30 7.05
N CYS A 42 10.71 3.39 6.56
CA CYS A 42 10.02 4.67 6.46
C CYS A 42 8.54 4.51 6.75
N ARG A 43 7.88 5.63 7.00
CA ARG A 43 6.43 5.73 7.18
C ARG A 43 5.85 6.63 6.11
N ILE A 44 4.81 6.16 5.46
CA ILE A 44 4.11 6.90 4.41
C ILE A 44 2.65 7.00 4.81
N SER A 45 2.16 8.23 4.95
CA SER A 45 0.74 8.50 5.15
C SER A 45 0.16 9.08 3.88
N ILE A 46 -0.97 8.55 3.43
CA ILE A 46 -1.58 8.95 2.17
C ILE A 46 -2.99 9.46 2.41
N ASP A 47 -3.23 10.70 2.01
CA ASP A 47 -4.54 11.30 1.92
C ASP A 47 -4.88 11.46 0.44
N GLY A 48 -5.81 10.66 -0.04
CA GLY A 48 -6.14 10.56 -1.45
C GLY A 48 -6.36 9.11 -1.84
N ILE A 49 -6.34 8.85 -3.14
CA ILE A 49 -6.57 7.51 -3.69
C ILE A 49 -5.31 7.03 -4.41
N PRO A 50 -4.48 6.22 -3.76
CA PRO A 50 -3.34 5.62 -4.45
C PRO A 50 -3.82 4.65 -5.52
N GLY A 51 -3.02 4.51 -6.56
CA GLY A 51 -3.31 3.59 -7.66
C GLY A 51 -2.92 2.16 -7.35
N ASN A 52 -2.92 1.34 -8.39
CA ASN A 52 -2.62 -0.08 -8.28
C ASN A 52 -1.22 -0.34 -7.72
N ALA A 53 -1.05 -1.50 -7.11
CA ALA A 53 0.22 -2.00 -6.60
C ALA A 53 0.82 -1.11 -5.49
N LEU A 54 -0.04 -0.50 -4.67
CA LEU A 54 0.42 0.20 -3.46
C LEU A 54 1.25 -0.75 -2.61
N GLY A 55 2.47 -0.36 -2.29
CA GLY A 55 3.34 -1.16 -1.44
C GLY A 55 3.79 -2.48 -2.04
N ALA A 56 3.77 -2.62 -3.37
CA ALA A 56 4.28 -3.82 -4.01
C ALA A 56 5.74 -4.05 -3.59
N TYR A 57 6.08 -5.32 -3.28
CA TYR A 57 7.43 -5.68 -2.82
C TYR A 57 7.87 -4.95 -1.54
N LEU A 58 6.96 -4.37 -0.78
CA LEU A 58 7.29 -3.63 0.45
C LEU A 58 8.21 -4.47 1.33
N ASN A 59 9.23 -3.85 1.88
CA ASN A 59 10.27 -4.56 2.61
C ASN A 59 10.57 -3.92 3.97
N GLY A 60 9.53 -3.65 4.74
CA GLY A 60 9.66 -3.17 6.11
C GLY A 60 9.10 -1.79 6.37
N ALA A 61 8.74 -1.03 5.34
CA ALA A 61 8.11 0.26 5.53
C ALA A 61 6.67 0.11 6.05
N SER A 62 6.12 1.21 6.52
CA SER A 62 4.74 1.30 7.00
C SER A 62 3.97 2.28 6.11
N ILE A 63 2.84 1.83 5.57
CA ILE A 63 1.97 2.66 4.72
C ILE A 63 0.59 2.73 5.33
N ARG A 64 0.06 3.94 5.44
CA ARG A 64 -1.30 4.17 5.90
C ARG A 64 -2.07 4.99 4.86
N VAL A 65 -3.25 4.53 4.49
CA VAL A 65 -4.14 5.22 3.56
C VAL A 65 -5.39 5.65 4.29
N ASP A 66 -5.69 6.95 4.29
CA ASP A 66 -6.90 7.51 4.90
C ASP A 66 -8.02 7.56 3.85
N GLY A 67 -8.36 6.44 3.28
CA GLY A 67 -9.37 6.32 2.23
C GLY A 67 -9.26 5.01 1.53
N ASN A 68 -9.66 4.98 0.26
CA ASN A 68 -9.66 3.76 -0.55
C ASN A 68 -8.32 3.58 -1.27
N ALA A 69 -7.96 2.35 -1.51
CA ALA A 69 -6.88 1.97 -2.42
C ALA A 69 -7.48 1.17 -3.59
N GLN A 70 -6.66 0.83 -4.56
CA GLN A 70 -7.11 0.12 -5.75
C GLN A 70 -6.61 -1.32 -5.75
N ASP A 71 -6.27 -1.87 -6.92
CA ASP A 71 -5.93 -3.29 -7.04
C ASP A 71 -4.49 -3.60 -6.61
N ALA A 72 -4.25 -4.84 -6.26
CA ALA A 72 -2.92 -5.40 -5.99
C ALA A 72 -2.17 -4.72 -4.83
N VAL A 73 -2.89 -4.26 -3.81
CA VAL A 73 -2.27 -3.72 -2.60
C VAL A 73 -1.37 -4.79 -1.97
N GLY A 74 -0.11 -4.43 -1.74
CA GLY A 74 0.85 -5.34 -1.12
C GLY A 74 1.26 -6.53 -1.97
N ASP A 75 1.16 -6.41 -3.29
CA ASP A 75 1.58 -7.49 -4.20
C ASP A 75 3.03 -7.88 -3.92
N THR A 76 3.23 -9.14 -3.64
CA THR A 76 4.55 -9.71 -3.32
C THR A 76 5.26 -8.98 -2.16
N MET A 77 4.50 -8.49 -1.22
CA MET A 77 5.02 -7.81 -0.02
C MET A 77 5.89 -8.76 0.79
N ASN A 78 7.05 -8.30 1.24
CA ASN A 78 8.01 -9.12 1.97
C ASN A 78 8.00 -8.85 3.47
N ALA A 79 7.80 -7.61 3.88
CA ALA A 79 7.79 -7.19 5.28
C ALA A 79 7.16 -5.81 5.39
N GLY A 80 6.77 -5.42 6.60
CA GLY A 80 6.18 -4.14 6.87
C GLY A 80 4.67 -4.20 7.09
N THR A 81 4.01 -3.06 7.05
CA THR A 81 2.59 -2.95 7.35
C THR A 81 1.90 -1.99 6.39
N ILE A 82 0.74 -2.39 5.88
CA ILE A 82 -0.14 -1.52 5.11
C ILE A 82 -1.48 -1.47 5.81
N VAL A 83 -1.96 -0.27 6.11
CA VAL A 83 -3.29 -0.05 6.71
C VAL A 83 -4.10 0.81 5.76
N VAL A 84 -5.25 0.29 5.32
CA VAL A 84 -6.18 1.01 4.46
C VAL A 84 -7.47 1.23 5.23
N HIS A 85 -7.84 2.48 5.47
CA HIS A 85 -9.05 2.82 6.23
C HIS A 85 -10.33 2.71 5.42
N GLY A 86 -10.24 2.57 4.12
CA GLY A 86 -11.37 2.34 3.22
C GLY A 86 -11.33 0.96 2.60
N ASN A 87 -11.75 0.90 1.35
CA ASN A 87 -11.81 -0.35 0.58
C ASN A 87 -10.55 -0.55 -0.25
N VAL A 88 -10.27 -1.78 -0.59
CA VAL A 88 -9.26 -2.13 -1.58
C VAL A 88 -9.93 -2.84 -2.75
N GLY A 89 -9.27 -2.85 -3.89
CA GLY A 89 -9.75 -3.57 -5.07
C GLY A 89 -9.38 -5.04 -5.05
N ASP A 90 -9.13 -5.59 -6.22
CA ASP A 90 -8.86 -7.01 -6.40
C ASP A 90 -7.41 -7.37 -6.07
N ALA A 91 -7.20 -8.63 -5.75
CA ALA A 91 -5.87 -9.23 -5.56
C ALA A 91 -5.02 -8.57 -4.44
N ALA A 92 -5.65 -8.00 -3.42
CA ALA A 92 -4.91 -7.52 -2.24
C ALA A 92 -4.11 -8.66 -1.62
N GLY A 93 -2.84 -8.41 -1.30
CA GLY A 93 -1.96 -9.42 -0.71
C GLY A 93 -1.56 -10.54 -1.67
N TYR A 94 -1.68 -10.32 -2.98
CA TYR A 94 -1.30 -11.35 -3.95
C TYR A 94 0.17 -11.73 -3.79
N ALA A 95 0.41 -13.03 -3.71
CA ALA A 95 1.76 -13.59 -3.54
C ALA A 95 2.53 -13.00 -2.35
N MET A 96 1.85 -12.50 -1.35
CA MET A 96 2.42 -11.91 -0.15
C MET A 96 3.33 -12.93 0.56
N ARG A 97 4.51 -12.50 0.96
CA ARG A 97 5.55 -13.37 1.55
C ARG A 97 5.83 -13.06 3.01
N GLY A 98 5.43 -11.90 3.47
CA GLY A 98 5.61 -11.48 4.86
C GLY A 98 4.91 -10.16 5.10
N GLY A 99 4.88 -9.71 6.36
CA GLY A 99 4.23 -8.47 6.74
C GLY A 99 2.74 -8.59 6.96
N ALA A 100 2.06 -7.46 7.08
CA ALA A 100 0.65 -7.41 7.40
C ALA A 100 -0.07 -6.35 6.59
N ILE A 101 -1.29 -6.67 6.15
CA ILE A 101 -2.20 -5.74 5.49
C ILE A 101 -3.50 -5.74 6.27
N TYR A 102 -3.93 -4.55 6.69
CA TYR A 102 -5.20 -4.35 7.40
C TYR A 102 -6.11 -3.48 6.54
N VAL A 103 -7.29 -3.98 6.23
CA VAL A 103 -8.30 -3.27 5.44
C VAL A 103 -9.54 -3.09 6.29
N ARG A 104 -9.93 -1.85 6.55
CA ARG A 104 -11.12 -1.57 7.34
C ARG A 104 -12.42 -1.71 6.57
N GLY A 105 -12.38 -1.47 5.27
CA GLY A 105 -13.51 -1.66 4.39
C GLY A 105 -13.50 -3.05 3.76
N ASP A 106 -14.04 -3.12 2.55
CA ASP A 106 -14.17 -4.36 1.81
C ASP A 106 -12.94 -4.59 0.92
N ALA A 107 -12.61 -5.85 0.71
CA ALA A 107 -11.67 -6.28 -0.32
C ALA A 107 -12.46 -6.84 -1.51
N GLY A 108 -11.93 -6.65 -2.71
CA GLY A 108 -12.48 -7.23 -3.91
C GLY A 108 -12.14 -8.71 -4.03
N TYR A 109 -12.08 -9.21 -5.26
CA TYR A 109 -11.86 -10.63 -5.52
C TYR A 109 -10.41 -11.02 -5.34
N ARG A 110 -10.19 -12.30 -5.05
CA ARG A 110 -8.87 -12.93 -5.02
C ARG A 110 -7.89 -12.31 -4.02
N ALA A 111 -8.39 -11.84 -2.88
CA ALA A 111 -7.51 -11.42 -1.78
C ALA A 111 -6.71 -12.62 -1.27
N GLY A 112 -5.42 -12.41 -1.05
CA GLY A 112 -4.52 -13.42 -0.47
C GLY A 112 -4.15 -14.58 -1.38
N VAL A 113 -4.39 -14.50 -2.69
CA VAL A 113 -4.03 -15.56 -3.64
C VAL A 113 -2.51 -15.75 -3.65
N HIS A 114 -2.07 -16.99 -3.55
CA HIS A 114 -0.65 -17.37 -3.48
C HIS A 114 0.09 -16.77 -2.28
N MET A 115 -0.63 -16.34 -1.25
CA MET A 115 -0.02 -15.83 -0.03
C MET A 115 0.71 -16.96 0.69
N LYS A 116 1.91 -16.65 1.22
CA LYS A 116 2.68 -17.61 2.01
C LYS A 116 1.95 -17.92 3.33
N ALA A 117 1.98 -19.17 3.76
CA ALA A 117 1.25 -19.61 4.94
C ALA A 117 1.78 -19.04 6.27
N TYR A 118 3.06 -18.68 6.34
CA TYR A 118 3.69 -18.18 7.56
C TYR A 118 4.26 -16.78 7.35
N GLY A 119 4.17 -15.95 8.39
CA GLY A 119 4.75 -14.62 8.37
C GLY A 119 3.96 -13.58 7.61
N CYS A 120 2.75 -13.93 7.17
CA CYS A 120 1.86 -13.01 6.44
C CYS A 120 0.55 -12.88 7.18
N LEU A 121 -0.01 -11.67 7.17
CA LEU A 121 -1.34 -11.41 7.70
C LEU A 121 -2.10 -10.51 6.73
N LEU A 122 -3.26 -10.96 6.31
CA LEU A 122 -4.22 -10.15 5.56
C LEU A 122 -5.53 -10.15 6.33
N TYR A 123 -5.96 -8.99 6.79
CA TYR A 123 -7.19 -8.82 7.56
C TYR A 123 -8.12 -7.84 6.84
N THR A 124 -9.38 -8.25 6.66
CA THR A 124 -10.42 -7.38 6.12
C THR A 124 -11.62 -7.41 7.06
N SER A 125 -12.43 -6.36 7.06
CA SER A 125 -13.59 -6.28 7.93
C SER A 125 -14.69 -7.27 7.55
N ASP A 126 -14.69 -7.75 6.31
CA ASP A 126 -15.64 -8.75 5.80
C ASP A 126 -15.12 -10.18 5.90
N ALA A 127 -13.92 -10.38 6.43
CA ALA A 127 -13.40 -11.71 6.72
C ALA A 127 -14.13 -12.31 7.91
N ALA A 128 -14.96 -13.25 7.67
CA ALA A 128 -15.73 -13.92 8.72
C ALA A 128 -15.02 -15.17 9.21
#